data_482face4e3146e9a8b3d21bb9721f5aa
#
_entry.id   482face4e3146e9a8b3d21bb9721f5aa
#
_cell.length_a   1.000
_cell.length_b   1.000
_cell.length_c   1.000
_cell.angle_alpha   90.00
_cell.angle_beta   90.00
_cell.angle_gamma   90.00
#
_symmetry.space_group_name_H-M   'P 1'
#
loop_
_entity.id
_entity.type
_entity.pdbx_description
1 polymer ?
#
loop_
_entity_poly.entity_id
_entity_poly.type
_entity_poly.pdbx_seq_one_letter_code
_entity_poly.pdbx_strand_id
1 'polypeptide(L)'
;MADDYVASTLEIKITEFFEKYIDSKTVTFYKIEVYDNYSKEKWELDKRYSEIDFLHKTLSKLYPNIPPMPGKTFFKIKNRDQLENRKKQLELFLKECAKRKDIESNPNFKAFLEVDKHSPDLTYNAPNIIYENSDLPQGIRDFHFFQEANIMYIVCCDMKIASRLDAYVTNVNLPWEKKTDAHISVGSVFAFKVVLDKNSIPHVYDKLWAKSFPEQTGVVNFDKENLVLQVGLDSGTIIFYKTSEESKYLSYDELCRIKPHNARVMGLAFDPKPGYIYSCGSDNKFMLSEINYLSNMTEIAQSNAGYTNLEFDKKNERIFLTNEAGILSVFLTNTFPPSLVNVIQTHSTHCIRGLDIDYTKQYIFTGTTKGDISILDLGLPGKEKLIKEISYFGGNIEIRIIRFNSLDRELYTGDQKGKITVWSLKTGQSIYAWQAHSGAITQMEYYPKTKHLLSMGKDKKIVYWQIPDNWVKDSIKKFQDENIRQINDERAKERLQKQKVIIYLIFQKI
;
A
#
# COMPACT_ATOMS: atom_id res chain seq x y z
N MET A 1 10.15 -33.70 13.13
CA MET A 1 10.36 -32.40 12.52
C MET A 1 11.72 -31.93 13.02
N ALA A 2 12.74 -31.98 12.19
CA ALA A 2 14.08 -31.57 12.53
C ALA A 2 14.22 -30.07 12.30
N ASP A 3 14.65 -29.36 13.33
CA ASP A 3 14.87 -27.91 13.32
C ASP A 3 15.87 -27.54 12.22
N ASP A 4 15.46 -26.64 11.32
CA ASP A 4 16.29 -26.06 10.28
C ASP A 4 17.22 -24.99 10.88
N TYR A 5 18.28 -25.42 11.56
CA TYR A 5 19.37 -24.56 12.03
C TYR A 5 20.40 -24.35 10.92
N VAL A 6 20.37 -23.18 10.32
CA VAL A 6 21.43 -22.68 9.41
C VAL A 6 22.18 -21.57 10.13
N ALA A 7 23.47 -21.41 9.87
CA ALA A 7 24.22 -20.27 10.40
C ALA A 7 23.52 -18.97 10.03
N SER A 8 23.19 -18.16 11.03
CA SER A 8 22.55 -16.87 10.85
C SER A 8 23.46 -15.94 10.08
N THR A 9 22.92 -15.18 9.12
CA THR A 9 23.68 -14.11 8.47
C THR A 9 23.86 -12.92 9.41
N LEU A 10 22.97 -12.76 10.39
CA LEU A 10 22.98 -11.64 11.34
C LEU A 10 23.51 -12.09 12.69
N GLU A 11 24.51 -11.40 13.20
CA GLU A 11 24.93 -11.47 14.60
C GLU A 11 24.33 -10.31 15.36
N ILE A 12 23.68 -10.61 16.50
CA ILE A 12 22.96 -9.61 17.30
C ILE A 12 23.51 -9.61 18.72
N LYS A 13 23.83 -8.43 19.25
CA LYS A 13 24.29 -8.25 20.62
C LYS A 13 23.60 -7.06 21.26
N ILE A 14 23.17 -7.18 22.52
CA ILE A 14 22.72 -6.02 23.30
C ILE A 14 23.91 -5.55 24.13
N THR A 15 24.53 -4.46 23.72
CA THR A 15 25.77 -3.96 24.34
C THR A 15 25.50 -3.33 25.70
N GLU A 16 24.49 -2.47 25.77
CA GLU A 16 24.15 -1.75 27.02
C GLU A 16 22.65 -1.46 27.12
N PHE A 17 22.22 -1.04 28.30
CA PHE A 17 20.94 -0.39 28.51
C PHE A 17 21.17 0.98 29.16
N PHE A 18 20.30 1.93 28.82
CA PHE A 18 20.37 3.30 29.34
C PHE A 18 18.98 3.93 29.41
N GLU A 19 18.88 5.04 30.14
CA GLU A 19 17.62 5.73 30.33
C GLU A 19 17.57 7.04 29.53
N LYS A 20 16.47 7.26 28.83
CA LYS A 20 16.13 8.56 28.19
C LYS A 20 14.89 9.15 28.85
N TYR A 21 14.87 10.47 28.99
CA TYR A 21 13.70 11.20 29.48
C TYR A 21 12.84 11.59 28.26
N ILE A 22 11.63 11.02 28.17
CA ILE A 22 10.70 11.23 27.05
C ILE A 22 9.30 11.49 27.64
N ASP A 23 8.62 12.53 27.19
CA ASP A 23 7.26 12.89 27.60
C ASP A 23 7.05 12.86 29.12
N SER A 24 7.96 13.52 29.85
CA SER A 24 7.94 13.61 31.32
C SER A 24 8.11 12.27 32.05
N LYS A 25 8.62 11.22 31.37
CA LYS A 25 8.90 9.91 31.95
C LYS A 25 10.28 9.42 31.58
N THR A 26 10.90 8.71 32.50
CA THR A 26 12.17 8.01 32.25
C THR A 26 11.87 6.66 31.63
N VAL A 27 12.40 6.39 30.44
CA VAL A 27 12.22 5.16 29.65
C VAL A 27 13.55 4.46 29.48
N THR A 28 13.60 3.15 29.74
CA THR A 28 14.79 2.32 29.54
C THR A 28 14.86 1.86 28.07
N PHE A 29 16.02 2.11 27.44
CA PHE A 29 16.39 1.65 26.10
C PHE A 29 17.48 0.58 26.20
N TYR A 30 17.49 -0.30 25.23
CA TYR A 30 18.50 -1.32 25.01
C TYR A 30 19.22 -0.97 23.70
N LYS A 31 20.54 -0.84 23.74
CA LYS A 31 21.37 -0.63 22.54
C LYS A 31 21.65 -1.99 21.92
N ILE A 32 21.12 -2.20 20.75
CA ILE A 32 21.25 -3.42 19.98
C ILE A 32 22.29 -3.17 18.88
N GLU A 33 23.35 -3.93 18.92
CA GLU A 33 24.38 -3.99 17.86
C GLU A 33 24.03 -5.14 16.92
N VAL A 34 23.99 -4.86 15.64
CA VAL A 34 23.73 -5.83 14.58
C VAL A 34 24.95 -5.85 13.65
N TYR A 35 25.44 -7.04 13.35
CA TYR A 35 26.49 -7.26 12.37
C TYR A 35 26.00 -8.24 11.30
N ASP A 36 26.06 -7.82 10.05
CA ASP A 36 25.72 -8.65 8.91
C ASP A 36 26.99 -9.36 8.40
N ASN A 37 27.05 -10.68 8.62
CA ASN A 37 28.18 -11.52 8.21
C ASN A 37 28.40 -11.53 6.68
N TYR A 38 27.36 -11.21 5.91
CA TYR A 38 27.44 -11.16 4.45
C TYR A 38 28.01 -9.83 3.95
N SER A 39 27.38 -8.70 4.31
CA SER A 39 27.81 -7.37 3.89
C SER A 39 29.03 -6.85 4.65
N LYS A 40 29.34 -7.48 5.80
CA LYS A 40 30.36 -7.01 6.76
C LYS A 40 30.04 -5.64 7.38
N GLU A 41 28.79 -5.20 7.26
CA GLU A 41 28.33 -3.97 7.85
C GLU A 41 27.91 -4.17 9.30
N LYS A 42 28.08 -3.10 10.09
CA LYS A 42 27.74 -3.05 11.50
C LYS A 42 26.97 -1.76 11.80
N TRP A 43 25.86 -1.89 12.54
CA TRP A 43 25.08 -0.73 12.98
C TRP A 43 24.50 -0.93 14.37
N GLU A 44 24.02 0.15 14.98
CA GLU A 44 23.45 0.16 16.31
C GLU A 44 22.01 0.70 16.30
N LEU A 45 21.17 0.17 17.17
CA LEU A 45 19.76 0.53 17.31
C LEU A 45 19.42 0.73 18.78
N ASP A 46 18.62 1.74 19.07
CA ASP A 46 18.06 1.98 20.40
C ASP A 46 16.60 1.51 20.44
N LYS A 47 16.29 0.43 21.13
CA LYS A 47 14.94 -0.12 21.21
C LYS A 47 14.46 -0.24 22.64
N ARG A 48 13.17 0.04 22.87
CA ARG A 48 12.53 -0.14 24.19
C ARG A 48 12.03 -1.56 24.35
N TYR A 49 11.86 -1.99 25.60
CA TYR A 49 11.24 -3.30 25.90
C TYR A 49 9.90 -3.49 25.17
N SER A 50 9.05 -2.45 25.12
CA SER A 50 7.75 -2.52 24.47
C SER A 50 7.81 -2.79 22.96
N GLU A 51 8.87 -2.37 22.28
CA GLU A 51 9.08 -2.64 20.85
C GLU A 51 9.51 -4.09 20.63
N ILE A 52 10.36 -4.63 21.52
CA ILE A 52 10.77 -6.03 21.48
C ILE A 52 9.58 -6.96 21.86
N ASP A 53 8.78 -6.59 22.85
CA ASP A 53 7.54 -7.30 23.23
C ASP A 53 6.52 -7.32 22.08
N PHE A 54 6.41 -6.22 21.35
CA PHE A 54 5.56 -6.16 20.18
C PHE A 54 6.07 -7.06 19.04
N LEU A 55 7.38 -7.07 18.80
CA LEU A 55 8.00 -7.99 17.84
C LEU A 55 7.70 -9.45 18.23
N HIS A 56 7.91 -9.82 19.50
CA HIS A 56 7.64 -11.17 19.99
C HIS A 56 6.18 -11.58 19.75
N LYS A 57 5.23 -10.71 20.09
CA LYS A 57 3.79 -10.96 19.88
C LYS A 57 3.44 -11.12 18.41
N THR A 58 4.06 -10.33 17.53
CA THR A 58 3.85 -10.42 16.09
C THR A 58 4.39 -11.74 15.53
N LEU A 59 5.61 -12.10 15.90
CA LEU A 59 6.22 -13.37 15.47
C LEU A 59 5.47 -14.58 16.04
N SER A 60 4.98 -14.53 17.29
CA SER A 60 4.22 -15.63 17.89
C SER A 60 2.90 -15.94 17.20
N LYS A 61 2.31 -14.98 16.50
CA LYS A 61 1.12 -15.22 15.67
C LYS A 61 1.44 -15.93 14.35
N LEU A 62 2.66 -15.77 13.86
CA LEU A 62 3.07 -16.24 12.54
C LEU A 62 3.82 -17.58 12.59
N TYR A 63 4.54 -17.82 13.69
CA TYR A 63 5.43 -18.97 13.83
C TYR A 63 5.14 -19.76 15.10
N PRO A 64 5.10 -21.10 15.04
CA PRO A 64 5.08 -21.93 16.23
C PRO A 64 6.45 -21.90 16.93
N ASN A 65 6.47 -22.13 18.23
CA ASN A 65 7.69 -22.27 19.03
C ASN A 65 8.66 -21.08 18.94
N ILE A 66 8.13 -19.87 19.07
CA ILE A 66 8.96 -18.67 19.20
C ILE A 66 9.77 -18.75 20.50
N PRO A 67 11.08 -18.37 20.50
CA PRO A 67 11.88 -18.32 21.70
C PRO A 67 11.23 -17.49 22.80
N PRO A 68 11.31 -17.92 24.07
CA PRO A 68 10.67 -17.22 25.18
C PRO A 68 11.31 -15.84 25.39
N MET A 69 10.48 -14.90 25.82
CA MET A 69 10.91 -13.54 26.16
C MET A 69 10.65 -13.27 27.65
N PRO A 70 11.49 -12.44 28.34
CA PRO A 70 11.24 -12.07 29.72
C PRO A 70 9.89 -11.38 29.88
N GLY A 71 9.14 -11.75 30.89
CA GLY A 71 7.80 -11.22 31.16
C GLY A 71 7.76 -9.71 31.35
N LYS A 72 6.64 -9.09 30.95
CA LYS A 72 6.38 -7.68 31.19
C LYS A 72 6.17 -7.43 32.69
N THR A 73 6.90 -6.45 33.27
CA THR A 73 6.69 -6.01 34.64
C THR A 73 5.74 -4.82 34.68
N PHE A 74 4.83 -4.81 35.68
CA PHE A 74 3.91 -3.68 35.89
C PHE A 74 4.61 -2.43 36.41
N PHE A 75 5.73 -2.60 37.12
CA PHE A 75 6.51 -1.50 37.67
C PHE A 75 7.86 -1.38 36.97
N LYS A 76 8.38 -0.15 36.92
CA LYS A 76 9.73 0.11 36.43
C LYS A 76 10.75 -0.69 37.25
N ILE A 77 11.60 -1.44 36.58
CA ILE A 77 12.71 -2.16 37.24
C ILE A 77 13.76 -1.13 37.61
N LYS A 78 14.03 -0.97 38.90
CA LYS A 78 15.05 -0.06 39.46
C LYS A 78 16.36 -0.79 39.76
N ASN A 79 16.30 -2.13 39.97
CA ASN A 79 17.48 -2.93 40.30
C ASN A 79 18.30 -3.19 39.01
N ARG A 80 19.59 -2.83 39.06
CA ARG A 80 20.53 -2.97 37.96
C ARG A 80 20.77 -4.41 37.56
N ASP A 81 20.83 -5.33 38.51
CA ASP A 81 21.02 -6.76 38.26
C ASP A 81 19.82 -7.37 37.54
N GLN A 82 18.61 -6.92 37.88
CA GLN A 82 17.39 -7.34 37.16
C GLN A 82 17.34 -6.79 35.72
N LEU A 83 17.82 -5.57 35.50
CA LEU A 83 17.94 -5.00 34.15
C LEU A 83 19.00 -5.75 33.35
N GLU A 84 20.14 -6.10 33.96
CA GLU A 84 21.19 -6.86 33.28
C GLU A 84 20.72 -8.28 32.92
N ASN A 85 19.99 -8.94 33.82
CA ASN A 85 19.39 -10.24 33.53
C ASN A 85 18.36 -10.14 32.40
N ARG A 86 17.50 -9.11 32.45
CA ARG A 86 16.54 -8.85 31.35
C ARG A 86 17.26 -8.61 30.03
N LYS A 87 18.32 -7.81 30.02
CA LYS A 87 19.16 -7.57 28.82
C LYS A 87 19.65 -8.88 28.21
N LYS A 88 20.22 -9.79 29.05
CA LYS A 88 20.69 -11.11 28.59
C LYS A 88 19.57 -11.97 28.00
N GLN A 89 18.38 -11.95 28.61
CA GLN A 89 17.23 -12.70 28.10
C GLN A 89 16.70 -12.14 26.78
N LEU A 90 16.67 -10.81 26.62
CA LEU A 90 16.30 -10.16 25.37
C LEU A 90 17.30 -10.42 24.25
N GLU A 91 18.61 -10.40 24.60
CA GLU A 91 19.68 -10.75 23.64
C GLU A 91 19.55 -12.20 23.16
N LEU A 92 19.31 -13.13 24.10
CA LEU A 92 19.11 -14.55 23.77
C LEU A 92 17.90 -14.72 22.84
N PHE A 93 16.76 -14.08 23.17
CA PHE A 93 15.57 -14.09 22.31
C PHE A 93 15.89 -13.64 20.87
N LEU A 94 16.56 -12.49 20.70
CA LEU A 94 16.89 -11.96 19.38
C LEU A 94 17.88 -12.86 18.63
N LYS A 95 18.89 -13.42 19.31
CA LYS A 95 19.84 -14.37 18.74
C LYS A 95 19.17 -15.66 18.27
N GLU A 96 18.30 -16.23 19.09
CA GLU A 96 17.56 -17.43 18.69
C GLU A 96 16.57 -17.18 17.55
N CYS A 97 15.95 -16.00 17.49
CA CYS A 97 15.16 -15.58 16.33
C CYS A 97 16.03 -15.47 15.06
N ALA A 98 17.22 -14.89 15.15
CA ALA A 98 18.14 -14.74 14.02
C ALA A 98 18.66 -16.09 13.51
N LYS A 99 18.84 -17.10 14.34
CA LYS A 99 19.24 -18.45 13.93
C LYS A 99 18.17 -19.18 13.12
N ARG A 100 16.92 -18.79 13.24
CA ARG A 100 15.81 -19.38 12.50
C ARG A 100 15.66 -18.67 11.15
N LYS A 101 15.90 -19.38 10.06
CA LYS A 101 15.86 -18.81 8.70
C LYS A 101 14.50 -18.25 8.31
N ASP A 102 13.43 -18.89 8.76
CA ASP A 102 12.06 -18.45 8.57
C ASP A 102 11.78 -17.10 9.27
N ILE A 103 12.38 -16.88 10.45
CA ILE A 103 12.27 -15.64 11.21
C ILE A 103 13.28 -14.60 10.72
N GLU A 104 14.52 -14.98 10.45
CA GLU A 104 15.57 -14.08 9.92
C GLU A 104 15.12 -13.41 8.62
N SER A 105 14.47 -14.18 7.73
CA SER A 105 13.92 -13.66 6.48
C SER A 105 12.62 -12.88 6.66
N ASN A 106 12.02 -12.90 7.87
CA ASN A 106 10.76 -12.23 8.14
C ASN A 106 10.89 -10.70 8.06
N PRO A 107 10.02 -10.02 7.30
CA PRO A 107 10.09 -8.56 7.15
C PRO A 107 9.94 -7.79 8.45
N ASN A 108 9.10 -8.29 9.39
CA ASN A 108 8.93 -7.63 10.67
C ASN A 108 10.22 -7.71 11.51
N PHE A 109 10.93 -8.83 11.43
CA PHE A 109 12.21 -9.00 12.08
C PHE A 109 13.29 -8.14 11.44
N LYS A 110 13.37 -8.12 10.10
CA LYS A 110 14.28 -7.25 9.36
C LYS A 110 14.01 -5.76 9.59
N ALA A 111 12.74 -5.36 9.56
CA ALA A 111 12.32 -3.98 9.82
C ALA A 111 12.64 -3.55 11.26
N PHE A 112 12.45 -4.45 12.25
CA PHE A 112 12.81 -4.19 13.64
C PHE A 112 14.32 -3.97 13.79
N LEU A 113 15.14 -4.75 13.10
CA LEU A 113 16.60 -4.62 13.07
C LEU A 113 17.09 -3.55 12.07
N GLU A 114 16.20 -2.93 11.32
CA GLU A 114 16.52 -1.90 10.30
C GLU A 114 17.49 -2.38 9.21
N VAL A 115 17.50 -3.70 8.93
CA VAL A 115 18.39 -4.31 7.94
C VAL A 115 18.28 -3.64 6.58
N ASP A 116 17.04 -3.31 6.15
CA ASP A 116 16.79 -2.68 4.86
C ASP A 116 17.36 -1.25 4.74
N LYS A 117 17.63 -0.58 5.88
CA LYS A 117 18.26 0.75 5.89
C LYS A 117 19.76 0.69 5.71
N HIS A 118 20.38 -0.38 6.22
CA HIS A 118 21.84 -0.51 6.28
C HIS A 118 22.42 -1.39 5.17
N SER A 119 21.63 -2.29 4.61
CA SER A 119 22.09 -3.23 3.59
C SER A 119 21.11 -3.47 2.43
N PRO A 120 20.28 -2.49 1.99
CA PRO A 120 19.29 -2.76 0.94
C PRO A 120 19.94 -3.13 -0.39
N ASP A 121 21.00 -2.42 -0.78
CA ASP A 121 21.65 -2.56 -2.08
C ASP A 121 22.50 -3.83 -2.23
N LEU A 122 22.82 -4.48 -1.15
CA LEU A 122 23.66 -5.68 -1.16
C LEU A 122 22.86 -6.96 -1.32
N THR A 123 21.62 -6.98 -0.81
CA THR A 123 20.77 -8.16 -0.78
C THR A 123 19.74 -8.18 -1.91
N TYR A 124 19.24 -7.01 -2.30
CA TYR A 124 18.13 -6.88 -3.23
C TYR A 124 18.51 -6.14 -4.51
N ASN A 125 17.80 -6.45 -5.58
CA ASN A 125 17.80 -5.66 -6.80
C ASN A 125 16.77 -4.55 -6.63
N ALA A 126 17.22 -3.30 -6.63
CA ALA A 126 16.33 -2.15 -6.55
C ALA A 126 15.60 -1.92 -7.88
N PRO A 127 14.34 -1.45 -7.87
CA PRO A 127 13.69 -0.96 -9.07
C PRO A 127 14.44 0.23 -9.67
N ASN A 128 14.53 0.27 -11.01
CA ASN A 128 15.19 1.37 -11.72
C ASN A 128 14.17 2.35 -12.25
N ILE A 129 14.43 3.67 -12.13
CA ILE A 129 13.63 4.70 -12.79
C ILE A 129 13.92 4.64 -14.29
N ILE A 130 12.86 4.44 -15.08
CA ILE A 130 12.93 4.46 -16.55
C ILE A 130 12.50 5.82 -17.08
N TYR A 131 11.54 6.44 -16.42
CA TYR A 131 11.01 7.75 -16.79
C TYR A 131 10.50 8.48 -15.55
N GLU A 132 10.75 9.78 -15.47
CA GLU A 132 10.22 10.68 -14.44
C GLU A 132 9.74 11.97 -15.09
N ASN A 133 8.53 12.40 -14.72
CA ASN A 133 8.00 13.73 -15.04
C ASN A 133 7.68 14.46 -13.74
N SER A 134 8.25 15.66 -13.57
CA SER A 134 8.07 16.52 -12.40
C SER A 134 7.43 17.87 -12.73
N ASP A 135 6.92 18.06 -13.96
CA ASP A 135 6.45 19.35 -14.47
C ASP A 135 4.98 19.66 -14.15
N LEU A 136 4.33 18.81 -13.36
CA LEU A 136 2.95 19.06 -12.96
C LEU A 136 2.87 20.24 -11.96
N PRO A 137 1.91 21.16 -12.13
CA PRO A 137 1.82 22.35 -11.29
C PRO A 137 1.39 22.05 -9.86
N GLN A 138 0.65 20.95 -9.64
CA GLN A 138 0.01 20.60 -8.39
C GLN A 138 0.17 19.11 -8.08
N GLY A 139 -0.03 18.73 -6.80
CA GLY A 139 0.02 17.32 -6.38
C GLY A 139 -1.08 16.48 -7.02
N ILE A 140 -0.72 15.31 -7.50
CA ILE A 140 -1.66 14.39 -8.16
C ILE A 140 -2.59 13.77 -7.12
N ARG A 141 -3.87 13.62 -7.47
CA ARG A 141 -4.86 12.92 -6.66
C ARG A 141 -5.36 11.64 -7.28
N ASP A 142 -5.66 11.69 -8.56
CA ASP A 142 -6.23 10.55 -9.28
C ASP A 142 -5.88 10.61 -10.75
N PHE A 143 -5.98 9.48 -11.45
CA PHE A 143 -5.80 9.41 -12.90
C PHE A 143 -6.69 8.34 -13.51
N HIS A 144 -6.94 8.49 -14.81
CA HIS A 144 -7.57 7.48 -15.64
C HIS A 144 -6.81 7.36 -16.97
N PHE A 145 -6.45 6.14 -17.37
CA PHE A 145 -5.73 5.91 -18.61
C PHE A 145 -6.64 5.30 -19.68
N PHE A 146 -6.94 6.08 -20.70
CA PHE A 146 -7.67 5.63 -21.88
C PHE A 146 -6.69 5.00 -22.88
N GLN A 147 -6.52 3.68 -22.82
CA GLN A 147 -5.49 2.93 -23.55
C GLN A 147 -5.68 3.00 -25.06
N GLU A 148 -6.89 2.93 -25.58
CA GLU A 148 -7.19 2.91 -27.02
C GLU A 148 -6.70 4.16 -27.72
N ALA A 149 -6.77 5.31 -27.08
CA ALA A 149 -6.28 6.59 -27.61
C ALA A 149 -4.91 6.99 -27.06
N ASN A 150 -4.34 6.23 -26.13
CA ASN A 150 -3.14 6.60 -25.37
C ASN A 150 -3.26 7.97 -24.69
N ILE A 151 -4.37 8.21 -24.00
CA ILE A 151 -4.62 9.46 -23.28
C ILE A 151 -4.68 9.20 -21.78
N MET A 152 -3.95 9.99 -21.02
CA MET A 152 -3.96 9.96 -19.57
C MET A 152 -4.66 11.20 -19.03
N TYR A 153 -5.74 11.01 -18.30
CA TYR A 153 -6.44 12.05 -17.56
C TYR A 153 -5.89 12.08 -16.14
N ILE A 154 -5.50 13.26 -15.68
CA ILE A 154 -4.92 13.43 -14.34
C ILE A 154 -5.64 14.57 -13.65
N VAL A 155 -6.10 14.33 -12.43
CA VAL A 155 -6.60 15.39 -11.55
C VAL A 155 -5.57 15.74 -10.48
N CYS A 156 -5.36 17.03 -10.30
CA CYS A 156 -4.37 17.59 -9.40
C CYS A 156 -5.01 18.59 -8.45
N CYS A 157 -4.46 18.74 -7.26
CA CYS A 157 -4.84 19.82 -6.35
C CYS A 157 -3.67 20.29 -5.47
N ASP A 158 -3.72 21.54 -5.03
CA ASP A 158 -2.77 22.12 -4.07
C ASP A 158 -3.45 22.34 -2.71
N MET A 159 -3.20 21.43 -1.77
CA MET A 159 -3.73 21.50 -0.41
C MET A 159 -3.26 22.73 0.38
N LYS A 160 -2.07 23.24 0.08
CA LYS A 160 -1.50 24.39 0.79
C LYS A 160 -2.20 25.71 0.42
N ILE A 161 -2.64 25.82 -0.84
CA ILE A 161 -3.38 26.98 -1.32
C ILE A 161 -4.80 26.96 -0.75
N ALA A 162 -5.46 25.80 -0.73
CA ALA A 162 -6.79 25.66 -0.15
C ALA A 162 -6.81 26.08 1.34
N SER A 163 -5.88 25.59 2.16
CA SER A 163 -5.79 25.97 3.58
C SER A 163 -5.48 27.46 3.79
N ARG A 164 -4.76 28.11 2.88
CA ARG A 164 -4.55 29.56 2.91
C ARG A 164 -5.80 30.35 2.50
N LEU A 165 -6.56 29.83 1.54
CA LEU A 165 -7.84 30.45 1.15
C LEU A 165 -8.87 30.40 2.28
N ASP A 166 -8.99 29.28 2.97
CA ASP A 166 -9.89 29.15 4.12
C ASP A 166 -9.48 30.09 5.26
N ALA A 167 -8.18 30.24 5.52
CA ALA A 167 -7.64 31.19 6.49
C ALA A 167 -7.87 32.66 6.06
N TYR A 168 -7.83 32.95 4.77
CA TYR A 168 -8.10 34.28 4.24
C TYR A 168 -9.58 34.66 4.28
N VAL A 169 -10.47 33.70 3.99
CA VAL A 169 -11.92 33.91 4.00
C VAL A 169 -12.46 34.11 5.42
N THR A 170 -11.83 33.48 6.42
CA THR A 170 -12.28 33.56 7.82
C THR A 170 -11.75 34.75 8.60
N ASN A 171 -10.65 35.41 8.17
CA ASN A 171 -9.93 36.38 9.00
C ASN A 171 -9.76 37.79 8.41
N VAL A 172 -10.30 38.15 7.24
CA VAL A 172 -10.04 39.48 6.67
C VAL A 172 -11.31 40.10 6.08
N ASN A 173 -11.75 41.17 6.70
CA ASN A 173 -12.53 42.24 6.06
C ASN A 173 -11.62 42.95 5.03
N LEU A 174 -11.27 42.27 3.93
CA LEU A 174 -10.57 42.89 2.81
C LEU A 174 -11.59 43.75 2.03
N PRO A 175 -11.26 44.99 1.68
CA PRO A 175 -12.07 45.80 0.80
C PRO A 175 -12.28 45.02 -0.50
N TRP A 176 -13.53 44.88 -0.89
CA TRP A 176 -13.97 44.05 -2.04
C TRP A 176 -13.34 44.45 -3.39
N GLU A 177 -12.78 45.64 -3.50
CA GLU A 177 -12.08 46.14 -4.70
C GLU A 177 -10.77 45.44 -5.06
N LYS A 178 -10.17 44.61 -4.17
CA LYS A 178 -8.97 43.81 -4.47
C LYS A 178 -9.27 42.36 -4.82
N LYS A 179 -10.53 42.00 -5.08
CA LYS A 179 -10.95 40.66 -5.55
C LYS A 179 -10.80 40.45 -7.05
N THR A 180 -10.21 41.39 -7.78
CA THR A 180 -10.00 41.25 -9.21
C THR A 180 -8.72 40.49 -9.48
N ASP A 181 -8.88 39.33 -10.13
CA ASP A 181 -7.96 38.65 -11.06
C ASP A 181 -6.83 37.75 -10.57
N ALA A 182 -6.71 37.39 -9.32
CA ALA A 182 -5.97 36.19 -8.99
C ALA A 182 -6.96 34.98 -8.97
N HIS A 183 -7.26 34.39 -10.10
CA HIS A 183 -7.87 33.07 -10.16
C HIS A 183 -6.90 32.06 -9.55
N ILE A 184 -6.97 31.90 -8.23
CA ILE A 184 -6.18 30.89 -7.54
C ILE A 184 -6.83 29.54 -7.89
N SER A 185 -6.21 28.84 -8.83
CA SER A 185 -6.59 27.48 -9.16
C SER A 185 -6.24 26.57 -7.99
N VAL A 186 -7.24 25.96 -7.39
CA VAL A 186 -7.09 25.02 -6.27
C VAL A 186 -7.06 23.59 -6.77
N GLY A 187 -7.79 23.29 -7.84
CA GLY A 187 -7.83 22.00 -8.51
C GLY A 187 -7.71 22.14 -10.02
N SER A 188 -7.20 21.11 -10.66
CA SER A 188 -7.08 21.07 -12.12
C SER A 188 -7.25 19.67 -12.66
N VAL A 189 -7.75 19.56 -13.89
CA VAL A 189 -7.73 18.32 -14.66
C VAL A 189 -6.92 18.54 -15.93
N PHE A 190 -6.14 17.55 -16.30
CA PHE A 190 -5.29 17.54 -17.49
C PHE A 190 -5.60 16.32 -18.33
N ALA A 191 -5.53 16.48 -19.65
CA ALA A 191 -5.45 15.40 -20.61
C ALA A 191 -4.07 15.43 -21.29
N PHE A 192 -3.32 14.35 -21.14
CA PHE A 192 -1.99 14.19 -21.74
C PHE A 192 -1.99 13.10 -22.81
N LYS A 193 -1.31 13.35 -23.91
CA LYS A 193 -0.97 12.29 -24.86
C LYS A 193 0.19 11.47 -24.31
N VAL A 194 -0.03 10.17 -24.20
CA VAL A 194 1.01 9.21 -23.80
C VAL A 194 1.59 8.59 -25.06
N VAL A 195 2.90 8.70 -25.22
CA VAL A 195 3.62 8.06 -26.34
C VAL A 195 4.36 6.84 -25.78
N LEU A 196 4.24 5.73 -26.47
CA LEU A 196 5.02 4.54 -26.15
C LEU A 196 6.34 4.61 -26.93
N ASP A 197 7.45 4.38 -26.23
CA ASP A 197 8.76 4.24 -26.87
C ASP A 197 8.90 2.88 -27.58
N LYS A 198 10.08 2.62 -28.15
CA LYS A 198 10.38 1.34 -28.83
C LYS A 198 10.29 0.12 -27.93
N ASN A 199 10.37 0.33 -26.61
CA ASN A 199 10.30 -0.71 -25.57
C ASN A 199 8.90 -0.79 -24.96
N SER A 200 7.90 -0.11 -25.54
CA SER A 200 6.54 0.02 -25.02
C SER A 200 6.46 0.70 -23.64
N ILE A 201 7.44 1.55 -23.32
CA ILE A 201 7.45 2.36 -22.11
C ILE A 201 6.60 3.60 -22.36
N PRO A 202 5.56 3.84 -21.55
CA PRO A 202 4.74 5.03 -21.73
C PRO A 202 5.47 6.27 -21.21
N HIS A 203 5.54 7.28 -22.04
CA HIS A 203 6.00 8.62 -21.70
C HIS A 203 4.82 9.58 -21.71
N VAL A 204 4.70 10.42 -20.69
CA VAL A 204 3.70 11.49 -20.65
C VAL A 204 4.28 12.69 -21.39
N TYR A 205 3.78 12.98 -22.58
CA TYR A 205 4.42 13.96 -23.48
C TYR A 205 3.65 15.26 -23.56
N ASP A 206 2.63 15.30 -24.38
CA ASP A 206 1.99 16.56 -24.73
C ASP A 206 0.72 16.78 -23.92
N LYS A 207 0.62 17.94 -23.31
CA LYS A 207 -0.62 18.39 -22.71
C LYS A 207 -1.60 18.74 -23.83
N LEU A 208 -2.62 17.92 -24.01
CA LEU A 208 -3.66 18.13 -25.00
C LEU A 208 -4.66 19.20 -24.53
N TRP A 209 -5.06 19.12 -23.27
CA TRP A 209 -6.06 19.99 -22.68
C TRP A 209 -5.87 20.14 -21.18
N ALA A 210 -6.39 21.23 -20.61
CA ALA A 210 -6.43 21.45 -19.17
C ALA A 210 -7.61 22.34 -18.77
N LYS A 211 -8.15 22.07 -17.59
CA LYS A 211 -9.18 22.90 -16.96
C LYS A 211 -8.85 23.11 -15.49
N SER A 212 -8.93 24.35 -15.03
CA SER A 212 -8.72 24.71 -13.64
C SER A 212 -10.05 25.00 -12.94
N PHE A 213 -10.10 24.71 -11.64
CA PHE A 213 -11.25 24.87 -10.79
C PHE A 213 -10.93 25.75 -9.57
N PRO A 214 -11.88 26.53 -9.05
CA PRO A 214 -11.70 27.29 -7.82
C PRO A 214 -11.72 26.42 -6.56
N GLU A 215 -12.00 25.13 -6.70
CA GLU A 215 -12.08 24.13 -5.64
C GLU A 215 -11.25 22.89 -5.95
N GLN A 216 -11.05 22.03 -4.96
CA GLN A 216 -10.23 20.82 -5.13
C GLN A 216 -10.93 19.79 -6.00
N THR A 217 -10.17 19.14 -6.85
CA THR A 217 -10.59 17.96 -7.62
C THR A 217 -10.32 16.69 -6.80
N GLY A 218 -11.25 15.73 -6.85
CA GLY A 218 -11.18 14.48 -6.08
C GLY A 218 -10.82 13.27 -6.93
N VAL A 219 -11.64 12.98 -7.92
CA VAL A 219 -11.62 11.75 -8.71
C VAL A 219 -11.87 12.05 -10.18
N VAL A 220 -11.33 11.21 -11.08
CA VAL A 220 -11.54 11.29 -12.52
C VAL A 220 -11.92 9.91 -13.07
N ASN A 221 -12.87 9.89 -14.00
CA ASN A 221 -13.23 8.72 -14.77
C ASN A 221 -13.50 9.10 -16.22
N PHE A 222 -13.29 8.18 -17.16
CA PHE A 222 -13.54 8.40 -18.58
C PHE A 222 -14.40 7.27 -19.13
N ASP A 223 -15.55 7.67 -19.69
CA ASP A 223 -16.41 6.76 -20.44
C ASP A 223 -15.96 6.74 -21.90
N LYS A 224 -15.35 5.63 -22.29
CA LYS A 224 -14.81 5.42 -23.64
C LYS A 224 -15.88 5.24 -24.73
N GLU A 225 -17.07 4.73 -24.36
CA GLU A 225 -18.14 4.49 -25.32
C GLU A 225 -18.79 5.79 -25.77
N ASN A 226 -18.97 6.70 -24.83
CA ASN A 226 -19.57 8.01 -25.10
C ASN A 226 -18.54 9.14 -25.20
N LEU A 227 -17.25 8.88 -25.01
CA LEU A 227 -16.15 9.85 -24.99
C LEU A 227 -16.43 11.00 -24.01
N VAL A 228 -16.84 10.67 -22.79
CA VAL A 228 -17.20 11.62 -21.74
C VAL A 228 -16.23 11.50 -20.56
N LEU A 229 -15.53 12.60 -20.28
CA LEU A 229 -14.69 12.77 -19.11
C LEU A 229 -15.56 13.21 -17.92
N GLN A 230 -15.43 12.55 -16.79
CA GLN A 230 -16.16 12.83 -15.56
C GLN A 230 -15.15 13.28 -14.50
N VAL A 231 -15.41 14.42 -13.88
CA VAL A 231 -14.55 15.00 -12.84
C VAL A 231 -15.36 15.26 -11.58
N GLY A 232 -15.00 14.56 -10.50
CA GLY A 232 -15.62 14.75 -9.18
C GLY A 232 -14.84 15.78 -8.36
N LEU A 233 -15.58 16.68 -7.69
CA LEU A 233 -15.04 17.79 -6.91
C LEU A 233 -15.28 17.60 -5.40
N ASP A 234 -14.55 18.37 -4.59
CA ASP A 234 -14.69 18.36 -3.13
C ASP A 234 -16.02 18.92 -2.64
N SER A 235 -16.69 19.74 -3.44
CA SER A 235 -18.06 20.24 -3.15
C SER A 235 -19.18 19.19 -3.29
N GLY A 236 -18.83 18.01 -3.82
CA GLY A 236 -19.81 16.97 -4.18
C GLY A 236 -20.38 17.11 -5.58
N THR A 237 -19.86 18.05 -6.37
CA THR A 237 -20.25 18.26 -7.76
C THR A 237 -19.50 17.31 -8.68
N ILE A 238 -20.16 16.80 -9.70
CA ILE A 238 -19.59 16.03 -10.80
C ILE A 238 -19.81 16.82 -12.08
N ILE A 239 -18.73 17.03 -12.85
CA ILE A 239 -18.76 17.74 -14.12
C ILE A 239 -18.46 16.77 -15.25
N PHE A 240 -19.21 16.90 -16.33
CA PHE A 240 -19.10 16.06 -17.54
C PHE A 240 -18.58 16.87 -18.69
N TYR A 241 -17.52 16.39 -19.32
CA TYR A 241 -16.93 17.00 -20.51
C TYR A 241 -16.97 16.02 -21.68
N LYS A 242 -17.52 16.46 -22.82
CA LYS A 242 -17.55 15.70 -24.06
C LYS A 242 -16.31 16.02 -24.89
N THR A 243 -15.68 14.97 -25.43
CA THR A 243 -14.62 15.10 -26.44
C THR A 243 -14.96 14.28 -27.69
N SER A 244 -14.13 14.33 -28.70
CA SER A 244 -14.32 13.56 -29.94
C SER A 244 -12.98 13.11 -30.52
N GLU A 245 -13.02 12.03 -31.30
CA GLU A 245 -11.88 11.56 -32.08
C GLU A 245 -11.51 12.54 -33.19
N GLU A 246 -12.50 13.21 -33.78
CA GLU A 246 -12.32 14.22 -34.85
C GLU A 246 -11.47 15.40 -34.36
N SER A 247 -11.69 15.83 -33.12
CA SER A 247 -10.87 16.85 -32.46
C SER A 247 -9.50 16.35 -32.03
N LYS A 248 -9.18 15.05 -32.23
CA LYS A 248 -7.99 14.37 -31.70
C LYS A 248 -7.82 14.56 -30.18
N TYR A 249 -8.95 14.68 -29.48
CA TYR A 249 -9.01 14.92 -28.02
C TYR A 249 -8.35 16.25 -27.59
N LEU A 250 -8.37 17.27 -28.45
CA LEU A 250 -7.83 18.60 -28.15
C LEU A 250 -8.88 19.57 -27.58
N SER A 251 -10.17 19.23 -27.71
CA SER A 251 -11.27 20.03 -27.14
C SER A 251 -12.17 19.18 -26.26
N TYR A 252 -12.65 19.80 -25.20
CA TYR A 252 -13.55 19.22 -24.20
C TYR A 252 -14.62 20.25 -23.86
N ASP A 253 -15.84 19.98 -24.29
CA ASP A 253 -16.98 20.85 -24.07
C ASP A 253 -17.73 20.39 -22.82
N GLU A 254 -18.01 21.31 -21.89
CA GLU A 254 -18.78 21.00 -20.70
C GLU A 254 -20.23 20.70 -21.09
N LEU A 255 -20.67 19.45 -20.85
CA LEU A 255 -22.04 19.02 -21.11
C LEU A 255 -22.99 19.48 -20.02
N CYS A 256 -22.63 19.18 -18.78
CA CYS A 256 -23.47 19.44 -17.64
C CYS A 256 -22.71 19.32 -16.32
N ARG A 257 -23.40 19.72 -15.25
CA ARG A 257 -22.98 19.51 -13.85
C ARG A 257 -24.13 18.94 -13.06
N ILE A 258 -23.83 18.02 -12.18
CA ILE A 258 -24.77 17.51 -11.17
C ILE A 258 -24.14 17.61 -9.79
N LYS A 259 -24.95 17.64 -8.75
CA LYS A 259 -24.47 17.69 -7.36
C LYS A 259 -25.14 16.60 -6.53
N PRO A 260 -24.73 15.33 -6.71
CA PRO A 260 -25.31 14.21 -5.96
C PRO A 260 -24.84 14.15 -4.50
N HIS A 261 -23.73 14.81 -4.15
CA HIS A 261 -23.13 14.78 -2.83
C HIS A 261 -23.04 16.17 -2.19
N ASN A 262 -22.99 16.21 -0.86
CA ASN A 262 -22.75 17.42 -0.07
C ASN A 262 -21.30 17.58 0.41
N ALA A 263 -20.45 16.60 0.10
CA ALA A 263 -19.03 16.59 0.40
C ALA A 263 -18.28 15.91 -0.75
N ARG A 264 -16.97 15.75 -0.61
CA ARG A 264 -16.06 15.21 -1.64
C ARG A 264 -16.59 13.95 -2.30
N VAL A 265 -16.59 13.93 -3.64
CA VAL A 265 -16.77 12.73 -4.44
C VAL A 265 -15.51 11.86 -4.32
N MET A 266 -15.70 10.62 -3.89
CA MET A 266 -14.60 9.68 -3.59
C MET A 266 -14.44 8.59 -4.63
N GLY A 267 -15.50 8.28 -5.38
CA GLY A 267 -15.47 7.28 -6.45
C GLY A 267 -16.57 7.56 -7.47
N LEU A 268 -16.27 7.21 -8.72
CA LEU A 268 -17.15 7.36 -9.88
C LEU A 268 -17.09 6.11 -10.74
N ALA A 269 -18.22 5.62 -11.19
CA ALA A 269 -18.31 4.59 -12.21
C ALA A 269 -19.48 4.87 -13.15
N PHE A 270 -19.32 4.47 -14.39
CA PHE A 270 -20.35 4.63 -15.42
C PHE A 270 -20.77 3.27 -15.99
N ASP A 271 -22.09 3.03 -16.04
CA ASP A 271 -22.69 1.92 -16.75
C ASP A 271 -23.37 2.43 -18.02
N PRO A 272 -22.79 2.18 -19.21
CA PRO A 272 -23.28 2.75 -20.46
C PRO A 272 -24.63 2.18 -20.90
N LYS A 273 -24.94 0.91 -20.56
CA LYS A 273 -26.16 0.26 -21.05
C LYS A 273 -27.43 0.94 -20.55
N PRO A 274 -27.62 1.12 -19.21
CA PRO A 274 -28.73 1.90 -18.69
C PRO A 274 -28.48 3.42 -18.70
N GLY A 275 -27.23 3.87 -18.92
CA GLY A 275 -26.85 5.27 -18.80
C GLY A 275 -26.78 5.75 -17.34
N TYR A 276 -26.34 4.88 -16.43
CA TYR A 276 -26.26 5.17 -15.01
C TYR A 276 -24.85 5.60 -14.58
N ILE A 277 -24.82 6.59 -13.71
CA ILE A 277 -23.59 7.05 -13.03
C ILE A 277 -23.73 6.66 -11.57
N TYR A 278 -22.82 5.83 -11.11
CA TYR A 278 -22.66 5.50 -9.71
C TYR A 278 -21.60 6.40 -9.09
N SER A 279 -21.93 7.02 -7.96
CA SER A 279 -20.99 7.86 -7.24
C SER A 279 -21.07 7.61 -5.74
N CYS A 280 -19.92 7.67 -5.07
CA CYS A 280 -19.87 7.65 -3.62
C CYS A 280 -19.11 8.86 -3.08
N GLY A 281 -19.49 9.30 -1.88
CA GLY A 281 -18.95 10.51 -1.29
C GLY A 281 -18.51 10.35 0.16
N SER A 282 -17.71 11.30 0.63
CA SER A 282 -17.37 11.43 2.05
C SER A 282 -18.53 11.92 2.91
N ASP A 283 -19.67 12.22 2.30
CA ASP A 283 -20.97 12.49 2.94
C ASP A 283 -21.75 11.21 3.32
N ASN A 284 -21.10 10.07 3.28
CA ASN A 284 -21.63 8.74 3.62
C ASN A 284 -22.68 8.20 2.64
N LYS A 285 -22.85 8.81 1.47
CA LYS A 285 -23.89 8.45 0.51
C LYS A 285 -23.32 7.69 -0.68
N PHE A 286 -24.10 6.71 -1.15
CA PHE A 286 -23.95 6.06 -2.43
C PHE A 286 -25.14 6.42 -3.32
N MET A 287 -24.85 7.07 -4.44
CA MET A 287 -25.82 7.70 -5.32
C MET A 287 -25.82 7.07 -6.71
N LEU A 288 -27.01 7.04 -7.32
CA LEU A 288 -27.21 6.75 -8.72
C LEU A 288 -27.79 8.01 -9.39
N SER A 289 -27.22 8.40 -10.52
CA SER A 289 -27.71 9.48 -11.37
C SER A 289 -27.91 8.96 -12.79
N GLU A 290 -28.98 9.41 -13.47
CA GLU A 290 -29.27 9.03 -14.83
C GLU A 290 -28.73 10.07 -15.81
N ILE A 291 -27.93 9.66 -16.82
CA ILE A 291 -27.36 10.60 -17.80
C ILE A 291 -28.43 11.34 -18.58
N ASN A 292 -29.50 10.64 -18.98
CA ASN A 292 -30.56 11.23 -19.81
C ASN A 292 -31.50 12.14 -19.02
N TYR A 293 -31.51 11.99 -17.70
CA TYR A 293 -32.37 12.73 -16.77
C TYR A 293 -31.55 13.14 -15.55
N LEU A 294 -30.64 14.10 -15.75
CA LEU A 294 -29.67 14.53 -14.73
C LEU A 294 -30.27 15.08 -13.44
N SER A 295 -31.58 15.38 -13.45
CA SER A 295 -32.35 15.71 -12.24
C SER A 295 -32.71 14.45 -11.42
N ASN A 296 -32.70 13.27 -12.03
CA ASN A 296 -33.02 12.01 -11.36
C ASN A 296 -31.78 11.49 -10.63
N MET A 297 -31.72 11.84 -9.37
CA MET A 297 -30.65 11.34 -8.46
C MET A 297 -31.30 10.53 -7.36
N THR A 298 -30.90 9.27 -7.26
CA THR A 298 -31.46 8.32 -6.28
C THR A 298 -30.35 7.96 -5.27
N GLU A 299 -30.64 8.12 -4.00
CA GLU A 299 -29.79 7.59 -2.93
C GLU A 299 -30.02 6.08 -2.86
N ILE A 300 -28.94 5.29 -3.14
CA ILE A 300 -29.00 3.83 -3.09
C ILE A 300 -28.79 3.35 -1.66
N ALA A 301 -27.81 3.94 -0.97
CA ALA A 301 -27.46 3.58 0.39
C ALA A 301 -26.77 4.72 1.13
N GLN A 302 -26.93 4.72 2.45
CA GLN A 302 -26.21 5.57 3.37
C GLN A 302 -25.42 4.68 4.35
N SER A 303 -24.12 4.97 4.50
CA SER A 303 -23.24 4.30 5.44
C SER A 303 -23.17 5.06 6.76
N ASN A 304 -22.63 4.43 7.79
CA ASN A 304 -22.32 5.08 9.07
C ASN A 304 -21.01 5.90 9.04
N ALA A 305 -20.24 5.80 7.95
CA ALA A 305 -18.96 6.48 7.76
C ALA A 305 -18.76 6.82 6.28
N GLY A 306 -17.91 7.82 5.99
CA GLY A 306 -17.59 8.26 4.63
C GLY A 306 -17.08 7.11 3.74
N TYR A 307 -17.58 7.06 2.52
CA TYR A 307 -17.03 6.14 1.53
C TYR A 307 -15.66 6.63 1.06
N THR A 308 -14.80 5.68 0.70
CA THR A 308 -13.40 5.94 0.35
C THR A 308 -13.01 5.48 -1.05
N ASN A 309 -13.61 4.40 -1.53
CA ASN A 309 -13.40 3.89 -2.88
C ASN A 309 -14.70 3.32 -3.45
N LEU A 310 -14.78 3.32 -4.77
CA LEU A 310 -15.81 2.65 -5.55
C LEU A 310 -15.13 1.90 -6.69
N GLU A 311 -15.44 0.61 -6.84
CA GLU A 311 -14.99 -0.22 -7.95
C GLU A 311 -16.18 -0.92 -8.57
N PHE A 312 -16.28 -0.89 -9.91
CA PHE A 312 -17.40 -1.47 -10.65
C PHE A 312 -16.98 -2.66 -11.52
N ASP A 313 -17.38 -3.84 -11.10
CA ASP A 313 -17.26 -5.08 -11.89
C ASP A 313 -18.43 -5.18 -12.88
N LYS A 314 -18.27 -4.54 -14.04
CA LYS A 314 -19.28 -4.54 -15.12
C LYS A 314 -19.64 -5.95 -15.60
N LYS A 315 -18.69 -6.89 -15.57
CA LYS A 315 -18.89 -8.24 -16.07
C LYS A 315 -19.85 -9.05 -15.19
N ASN A 316 -19.74 -8.91 -13.88
CA ASN A 316 -20.57 -9.63 -12.91
C ASN A 316 -21.62 -8.71 -12.26
N GLU A 317 -21.82 -7.53 -12.79
CA GLU A 317 -22.85 -6.56 -12.35
C GLU A 317 -22.77 -6.27 -10.84
N ARG A 318 -21.53 -6.02 -10.33
CA ARG A 318 -21.25 -5.76 -8.91
C ARG A 318 -20.54 -4.43 -8.71
N ILE A 319 -20.92 -3.73 -7.63
CA ILE A 319 -20.19 -2.56 -7.14
C ILE A 319 -19.64 -2.87 -5.76
N PHE A 320 -18.35 -2.55 -5.58
CA PHE A 320 -17.64 -2.66 -4.32
C PHE A 320 -17.41 -1.26 -3.76
N LEU A 321 -17.81 -1.04 -2.52
CA LEU A 321 -17.63 0.21 -1.80
C LEU A 321 -16.86 -0.04 -0.52
N THR A 322 -15.83 0.76 -0.27
CA THR A 322 -15.13 0.76 1.01
C THR A 322 -15.41 2.05 1.78
N ASN A 323 -15.24 2.02 3.10
CA ASN A 323 -15.51 3.18 3.93
C ASN A 323 -14.45 3.44 5.01
N GLU A 324 -14.60 4.54 5.74
CA GLU A 324 -13.71 4.94 6.84
C GLU A 324 -13.84 4.07 8.10
N ALA A 325 -14.89 3.26 8.20
CA ALA A 325 -15.09 2.32 9.32
C ALA A 325 -14.51 0.92 9.06
N GLY A 326 -13.76 0.71 7.96
CA GLY A 326 -13.15 -0.58 7.64
C GLY A 326 -14.12 -1.60 7.03
N ILE A 327 -15.20 -1.14 6.44
CA ILE A 327 -16.23 -1.99 5.84
C ILE A 327 -16.08 -2.02 4.32
N LEU A 328 -16.19 -3.21 3.75
CA LEU A 328 -16.41 -3.45 2.33
C LEU A 328 -17.88 -3.85 2.12
N SER A 329 -18.62 -3.07 1.34
CA SER A 329 -20.01 -3.35 0.95
C SER A 329 -20.08 -3.76 -0.51
N VAL A 330 -20.89 -4.78 -0.83
CA VAL A 330 -21.06 -5.31 -2.18
C VAL A 330 -22.51 -5.12 -2.60
N PHE A 331 -22.72 -4.46 -3.74
CA PHE A 331 -24.03 -4.21 -4.33
C PHE A 331 -24.15 -4.93 -5.68
N LEU A 332 -25.33 -5.45 -6.00
CA LEU A 332 -25.65 -5.94 -7.32
C LEU A 332 -26.38 -4.86 -8.13
N THR A 333 -25.99 -4.69 -9.39
CA THR A 333 -26.56 -3.71 -10.32
C THR A 333 -27.59 -4.31 -11.28
N ASN A 334 -27.82 -5.62 -11.21
CA ASN A 334 -28.87 -6.30 -11.98
C ASN A 334 -30.31 -6.04 -11.43
N THR A 335 -30.40 -5.31 -10.33
CA THR A 335 -31.67 -4.83 -9.76
C THR A 335 -31.72 -3.31 -9.80
N PHE A 336 -32.92 -2.73 -9.81
CA PHE A 336 -33.09 -1.28 -9.72
C PHE A 336 -33.99 -0.91 -8.53
N PRO A 337 -33.50 -0.08 -7.59
CA PRO A 337 -32.11 0.37 -7.44
C PRO A 337 -31.16 -0.81 -7.12
N PRO A 338 -29.83 -0.63 -7.26
CA PRO A 338 -28.85 -1.63 -6.86
C PRO A 338 -29.05 -2.14 -5.44
N SER A 339 -28.98 -3.46 -5.25
CA SER A 339 -29.27 -4.10 -3.96
C SER A 339 -28.01 -4.47 -3.20
N LEU A 340 -27.97 -4.15 -1.91
CA LEU A 340 -26.90 -4.58 -1.01
C LEU A 340 -26.99 -6.09 -0.76
N VAL A 341 -25.92 -6.84 -1.10
CA VAL A 341 -25.91 -8.31 -0.98
C VAL A 341 -24.88 -8.82 0.02
N ASN A 342 -23.85 -8.03 0.34
CA ASN A 342 -22.85 -8.43 1.31
C ASN A 342 -22.24 -7.21 2.02
N VAL A 343 -21.90 -7.40 3.30
CA VAL A 343 -21.20 -6.41 4.12
C VAL A 343 -20.11 -7.15 4.91
N ILE A 344 -18.85 -6.79 4.68
CA ILE A 344 -17.71 -7.46 5.27
C ILE A 344 -16.92 -6.45 6.10
N GLN A 345 -16.77 -6.71 7.40
CA GLN A 345 -15.81 -5.99 8.23
C GLN A 345 -14.43 -6.53 7.93
N THR A 346 -13.65 -5.80 7.13
CA THR A 346 -12.29 -6.24 6.72
C THR A 346 -11.25 -5.90 7.77
N HIS A 347 -11.44 -4.81 8.49
CA HIS A 347 -10.52 -4.35 9.54
C HIS A 347 -11.31 -3.81 10.73
N SER A 348 -10.77 -3.95 11.92
CA SER A 348 -11.41 -3.39 13.10
C SER A 348 -11.32 -1.86 13.11
N THR A 349 -12.35 -1.17 12.63
CA THR A 349 -12.52 0.29 12.71
C THR A 349 -11.46 1.16 12.02
N HIS A 350 -10.61 0.60 11.14
CA HIS A 350 -9.58 1.35 10.43
C HIS A 350 -10.06 1.73 9.03
N CYS A 351 -9.89 3.01 8.68
CA CYS A 351 -10.26 3.53 7.38
C CYS A 351 -9.53 2.79 6.25
N ILE A 352 -10.29 2.25 5.29
CA ILE A 352 -9.75 1.64 4.07
C ILE A 352 -9.44 2.75 3.07
N ARG A 353 -8.21 2.81 2.57
CA ARG A 353 -7.79 3.77 1.53
C ARG A 353 -7.40 3.10 0.22
N GLY A 354 -6.78 1.91 0.30
CA GLY A 354 -6.44 1.12 -0.87
C GLY A 354 -7.49 0.06 -1.16
N LEU A 355 -7.87 -0.08 -2.42
CA LEU A 355 -8.72 -1.15 -2.93
C LEU A 355 -8.16 -1.58 -4.29
N ASP A 356 -8.05 -2.89 -4.51
CA ASP A 356 -7.74 -3.49 -5.80
C ASP A 356 -8.44 -4.83 -5.95
N ILE A 357 -8.85 -5.18 -7.17
CA ILE A 357 -9.60 -6.39 -7.44
C ILE A 357 -8.96 -7.15 -8.62
N ASP A 358 -8.52 -8.36 -8.36
CA ASP A 358 -8.08 -9.29 -9.41
C ASP A 358 -9.19 -10.25 -9.79
N TYR A 359 -9.83 -9.97 -10.91
CA TYR A 359 -10.89 -10.81 -11.46
C TYR A 359 -10.39 -12.13 -12.03
N THR A 360 -9.09 -12.25 -12.31
CA THR A 360 -8.52 -13.48 -12.88
C THR A 360 -8.24 -14.54 -11.82
N LYS A 361 -7.74 -14.12 -10.66
CA LYS A 361 -7.44 -14.97 -9.51
C LYS A 361 -8.52 -14.95 -8.43
N GLN A 362 -9.55 -14.13 -8.63
CA GLN A 362 -10.70 -14.01 -7.74
C GLN A 362 -10.33 -13.50 -6.34
N TYR A 363 -9.50 -12.44 -6.27
CA TYR A 363 -9.12 -11.81 -5.01
C TYR A 363 -9.53 -10.35 -4.95
N ILE A 364 -9.85 -9.90 -3.72
CA ILE A 364 -10.01 -8.49 -3.37
C ILE A 364 -8.92 -8.16 -2.34
N PHE A 365 -8.27 -7.02 -2.51
CA PHE A 365 -7.23 -6.52 -1.62
C PHE A 365 -7.65 -5.18 -1.04
N THR A 366 -7.56 -5.03 0.28
CA THR A 366 -7.81 -3.75 0.94
C THR A 366 -6.63 -3.33 1.81
N GLY A 367 -6.35 -2.03 1.88
CA GLY A 367 -5.29 -1.46 2.70
C GLY A 367 -5.79 -0.30 3.54
N THR A 368 -5.31 -0.20 4.78
CA THR A 368 -5.83 0.76 5.75
C THR A 368 -4.85 1.88 6.11
N THR A 369 -5.38 2.90 6.77
CA THR A 369 -4.61 4.01 7.38
C THR A 369 -3.69 3.54 8.52
N LYS A 370 -3.79 2.29 8.95
CA LYS A 370 -2.91 1.69 9.98
C LYS A 370 -1.85 0.75 9.41
N GLY A 371 -1.85 0.56 8.08
CA GLY A 371 -0.90 -0.32 7.41
C GLY A 371 -1.33 -1.79 7.34
N ASP A 372 -2.56 -2.11 7.71
CA ASP A 372 -3.09 -3.46 7.59
C ASP A 372 -3.58 -3.73 6.18
N ILE A 373 -3.38 -4.96 5.71
CA ILE A 373 -3.83 -5.45 4.41
C ILE A 373 -4.77 -6.62 4.64
N SER A 374 -5.96 -6.59 4.06
CA SER A 374 -6.83 -7.76 4.00
C SER A 374 -6.87 -8.34 2.60
N ILE A 375 -6.92 -9.66 2.54
CA ILE A 375 -7.09 -10.44 1.32
C ILE A 375 -8.43 -11.17 1.45
N LEU A 376 -9.31 -10.93 0.48
CA LEU A 376 -10.63 -11.55 0.44
C LEU A 376 -10.76 -12.42 -0.82
N ASP A 377 -11.55 -13.47 -0.70
CA ASP A 377 -12.04 -14.25 -1.85
C ASP A 377 -13.16 -13.45 -2.53
N LEU A 378 -13.03 -13.21 -3.82
CA LEU A 378 -14.04 -12.51 -4.60
C LEU A 378 -15.34 -13.34 -4.71
N GLY A 379 -15.22 -14.66 -4.83
CA GLY A 379 -16.34 -15.59 -4.83
C GLY A 379 -17.48 -15.26 -5.82
N LEU A 380 -18.60 -15.92 -5.61
CA LEU A 380 -19.86 -15.53 -6.25
C LEU A 380 -20.44 -14.29 -5.55
N PRO A 381 -21.26 -13.48 -6.25
CA PRO A 381 -21.92 -12.32 -5.66
C PRO A 381 -22.65 -12.63 -4.34
N GLY A 382 -22.34 -11.88 -3.29
CA GLY A 382 -22.87 -12.10 -1.94
C GLY A 382 -22.19 -13.25 -1.17
N LYS A 383 -21.11 -13.82 -1.70
CA LYS A 383 -20.31 -14.89 -1.07
C LYS A 383 -18.85 -14.49 -0.84
N GLU A 384 -18.53 -13.22 -1.06
CA GLU A 384 -17.21 -12.68 -0.78
C GLU A 384 -16.89 -12.86 0.70
N LYS A 385 -15.64 -13.27 1.01
CA LYS A 385 -15.22 -13.52 2.39
C LYS A 385 -13.76 -13.19 2.64
N LEU A 386 -13.46 -12.79 3.85
CA LEU A 386 -12.10 -12.57 4.31
C LEU A 386 -11.32 -13.89 4.36
N ILE A 387 -10.14 -13.94 3.71
CA ILE A 387 -9.23 -15.08 3.73
C ILE A 387 -8.11 -14.84 4.75
N LYS A 388 -7.47 -13.67 4.69
CA LYS A 388 -6.26 -13.39 5.45
C LYS A 388 -6.11 -11.90 5.74
N GLU A 389 -5.59 -11.59 6.90
CA GLU A 389 -5.10 -10.26 7.27
C GLU A 389 -3.57 -10.28 7.42
N ILE A 390 -2.92 -9.23 6.94
CA ILE A 390 -1.49 -9.00 7.07
C ILE A 390 -1.31 -7.65 7.77
N SER A 391 -0.74 -7.66 8.96
CA SER A 391 -0.42 -6.43 9.70
C SER A 391 1.06 -6.10 9.51
N TYR A 392 1.35 -4.87 9.10
CA TYR A 392 2.72 -4.40 8.92
C TYR A 392 3.36 -4.01 10.26
N PHE A 393 4.56 -4.55 10.52
CA PHE A 393 5.36 -4.15 11.67
C PHE A 393 6.06 -2.82 11.37
N GLY A 394 5.71 -1.80 12.03
CA GLY A 394 6.24 -0.44 11.84
C GLY A 394 5.18 0.60 12.19
N GLY A 395 4.00 0.13 12.49
CA GLY A 395 2.85 0.82 13.06
C GLY A 395 2.46 2.13 12.37
N ASN A 396 1.18 2.34 12.15
CA ASN A 396 0.59 3.61 11.72
C ASN A 396 1.15 4.22 10.40
N ILE A 397 1.54 3.38 9.44
CA ILE A 397 1.89 3.85 8.10
C ILE A 397 0.64 3.69 7.23
N GLU A 398 0.03 4.80 6.86
CA GLU A 398 -1.18 4.84 6.05
C GLU A 398 -0.91 4.29 4.64
N ILE A 399 -1.50 3.12 4.32
CA ILE A 399 -1.56 2.62 2.95
C ILE A 399 -2.60 3.44 2.20
N ARG A 400 -2.19 4.04 1.09
CA ARG A 400 -3.01 4.89 0.22
C ARG A 400 -3.55 4.15 -0.98
N ILE A 401 -2.74 3.27 -1.54
CA ILE A 401 -3.03 2.56 -2.78
C ILE A 401 -2.47 1.14 -2.70
N ILE A 402 -3.15 0.21 -3.31
CA ILE A 402 -2.74 -1.19 -3.48
C ILE A 402 -2.87 -1.54 -4.96
N ARG A 403 -1.91 -2.34 -5.48
CA ARG A 403 -1.99 -2.96 -6.80
C ARG A 403 -1.45 -4.38 -6.76
N PHE A 404 -2.16 -5.27 -7.40
CA PHE A 404 -1.81 -6.68 -7.44
C PHE A 404 -1.17 -7.07 -8.78
N ASN A 405 -0.02 -7.76 -8.69
CA ASN A 405 0.61 -8.44 -9.80
C ASN A 405 0.24 -9.92 -9.78
N SER A 406 -0.68 -10.32 -10.64
CA SER A 406 -1.19 -11.69 -10.71
C SER A 406 -0.17 -12.70 -11.23
N LEU A 407 0.82 -12.28 -12.03
CA LEU A 407 1.84 -13.15 -12.61
C LEU A 407 2.82 -13.65 -11.55
N ASP A 408 3.41 -12.72 -10.79
CA ASP A 408 4.43 -13.04 -9.78
C ASP A 408 3.81 -13.28 -8.38
N ARG A 409 2.49 -13.06 -8.23
CA ARG A 409 1.76 -13.11 -6.96
C ARG A 409 2.32 -12.15 -5.93
N GLU A 410 2.58 -10.94 -6.38
CA GLU A 410 3.09 -9.84 -5.58
C GLU A 410 2.04 -8.76 -5.41
N LEU A 411 2.06 -8.11 -4.26
CA LEU A 411 1.21 -6.99 -3.95
C LEU A 411 2.07 -5.75 -3.73
N TYR A 412 1.75 -4.66 -4.40
CA TYR A 412 2.43 -3.37 -4.26
C TYR A 412 1.57 -2.44 -3.44
N THR A 413 2.12 -1.87 -2.37
CA THR A 413 1.43 -0.87 -1.56
C THR A 413 2.19 0.45 -1.59
N GLY A 414 1.47 1.55 -1.84
CA GLY A 414 1.99 2.91 -1.74
C GLY A 414 1.47 3.59 -0.48
N ASP A 415 2.35 4.25 0.25
CA ASP A 415 2.03 4.84 1.54
C ASP A 415 1.99 6.38 1.56
N GLN A 416 1.57 6.93 2.70
CA GLN A 416 1.49 8.37 2.94
C GLN A 416 2.86 9.07 2.95
N LYS A 417 3.94 8.33 3.18
CA LYS A 417 5.31 8.87 3.22
C LYS A 417 6.04 8.77 1.88
N GLY A 418 5.38 8.25 0.84
CA GLY A 418 5.96 8.10 -0.49
C GLY A 418 6.77 6.82 -0.68
N LYS A 419 6.65 5.86 0.22
CA LYS A 419 7.34 4.59 0.13
C LYS A 419 6.45 3.57 -0.59
N ILE A 420 7.04 2.79 -1.50
CA ILE A 420 6.39 1.61 -2.09
C ILE A 420 6.96 0.37 -1.42
N THR A 421 6.08 -0.55 -1.02
CA THR A 421 6.45 -1.84 -0.44
C THR A 421 5.86 -2.97 -1.28
N VAL A 422 6.68 -3.97 -1.57
CA VAL A 422 6.29 -5.19 -2.30
C VAL A 422 6.09 -6.32 -1.32
N TRP A 423 5.01 -7.06 -1.47
CA TRP A 423 4.62 -8.17 -0.60
C TRP A 423 4.47 -9.45 -1.41
N SER A 424 4.97 -10.56 -0.90
CA SER A 424 4.71 -11.88 -1.44
C SER A 424 3.40 -12.43 -0.90
N LEU A 425 2.42 -12.71 -1.76
CA LEU A 425 1.19 -13.39 -1.32
C LEU A 425 1.44 -14.82 -0.85
N LYS A 426 2.50 -15.45 -1.34
CA LYS A 426 2.86 -16.82 -0.96
C LYS A 426 3.27 -16.90 0.51
N THR A 427 4.10 -15.97 0.97
CA THR A 427 4.58 -15.93 2.35
C THR A 427 3.77 -15.00 3.25
N GLY A 428 3.10 -14.01 2.68
CA GLY A 428 2.44 -12.92 3.39
C GLY A 428 3.42 -11.90 3.98
N GLN A 429 4.63 -11.84 3.43
CA GLN A 429 5.72 -11.00 3.93
C GLN A 429 6.13 -9.95 2.90
N SER A 430 6.63 -8.79 3.36
CA SER A 430 7.22 -7.83 2.46
C SER A 430 8.54 -8.38 1.90
N ILE A 431 8.76 -8.18 0.61
CA ILE A 431 9.97 -8.60 -0.09
C ILE A 431 10.98 -7.46 -0.07
N TYR A 432 10.53 -6.28 -0.49
CA TYR A 432 11.38 -5.10 -0.66
C TYR A 432 10.55 -3.82 -0.46
N ALA A 433 11.22 -2.73 -0.14
CA ALA A 433 10.56 -1.43 -0.06
C ALA A 433 11.56 -0.30 -0.39
N TRP A 434 11.09 0.71 -1.12
CA TRP A 434 11.91 1.86 -1.52
C TRP A 434 11.16 3.18 -1.41
N GLN A 435 11.91 4.28 -1.28
CA GLN A 435 11.37 5.62 -1.32
C GLN A 435 11.13 6.03 -2.78
N ALA A 436 9.88 6.00 -3.21
CA ALA A 436 9.51 6.31 -4.59
C ALA A 436 9.21 7.80 -4.78
N HIS A 437 8.60 8.43 -3.80
CA HIS A 437 8.17 9.82 -3.82
C HIS A 437 8.54 10.55 -2.53
N SER A 438 8.72 11.86 -2.57
CA SER A 438 8.93 12.69 -1.37
C SER A 438 7.62 13.07 -0.67
N GLY A 439 6.47 12.81 -1.30
CA GLY A 439 5.12 12.99 -0.77
C GLY A 439 4.31 11.71 -0.85
N ALA A 440 3.09 11.75 -0.31
CA ALA A 440 2.20 10.58 -0.32
C ALA A 440 1.97 10.05 -1.74
N ILE A 441 2.02 8.74 -1.91
CA ILE A 441 1.63 8.08 -3.15
C ILE A 441 0.11 8.10 -3.22
N THR A 442 -0.40 8.58 -4.33
CA THR A 442 -1.85 8.72 -4.54
C THR A 442 -2.39 7.69 -5.51
N GLN A 443 -1.58 7.33 -6.50
CA GLN A 443 -1.96 6.34 -7.49
C GLN A 443 -0.77 5.49 -7.93
N MET A 444 -1.07 4.25 -8.33
CA MET A 444 -0.14 3.30 -8.94
C MET A 444 -0.87 2.47 -9.98
N GLU A 445 -0.13 2.01 -10.98
CA GLU A 445 -0.60 1.04 -11.98
C GLU A 445 0.53 0.09 -12.33
N TYR A 446 0.26 -1.22 -12.35
CA TYR A 446 1.25 -2.22 -12.70
C TYR A 446 0.97 -2.80 -14.09
N TYR A 447 1.99 -2.84 -14.93
CA TYR A 447 1.94 -3.38 -16.28
C TYR A 447 2.65 -4.75 -16.33
N PRO A 448 1.90 -5.88 -16.22
CA PRO A 448 2.50 -7.20 -16.05
C PRO A 448 3.37 -7.65 -17.22
N LYS A 449 2.99 -7.30 -18.46
CA LYS A 449 3.71 -7.71 -19.67
C LYS A 449 5.12 -7.14 -19.76
N THR A 450 5.31 -5.91 -19.30
CA THR A 450 6.58 -5.18 -19.37
C THR A 450 7.30 -5.12 -18.03
N LYS A 451 6.66 -5.58 -16.95
CA LYS A 451 7.13 -5.45 -15.57
C LYS A 451 7.44 -4.01 -15.17
N HIS A 452 6.61 -3.10 -15.62
CA HIS A 452 6.71 -1.69 -15.23
C HIS A 452 5.68 -1.35 -14.16
N LEU A 453 6.07 -0.51 -13.22
CA LEU A 453 5.19 0.10 -12.25
C LEU A 453 5.14 1.61 -12.49
N LEU A 454 3.96 2.13 -12.72
CA LEU A 454 3.69 3.56 -12.70
C LEU A 454 3.33 3.96 -11.28
N SER A 455 3.92 5.03 -10.78
CA SER A 455 3.54 5.64 -9.50
C SER A 455 3.37 7.14 -9.64
N MET A 456 2.43 7.70 -8.89
CA MET A 456 2.10 9.12 -8.86
C MET A 456 1.96 9.60 -7.42
N GLY A 457 2.41 10.83 -7.15
CA GLY A 457 2.45 11.34 -5.79
C GLY A 457 2.02 12.79 -5.63
N LYS A 458 1.83 13.17 -4.36
CA LYS A 458 1.61 14.57 -3.96
C LYS A 458 2.83 15.47 -4.18
N ASP A 459 3.99 14.89 -4.45
CA ASP A 459 5.21 15.59 -4.84
C ASP A 459 5.21 16.06 -6.29
N LYS A 460 4.08 15.91 -7.01
CA LYS A 460 3.87 16.34 -8.39
C LYS A 460 4.60 15.51 -9.42
N LYS A 461 5.05 14.31 -9.04
CA LYS A 461 5.82 13.43 -9.91
C LYS A 461 4.99 12.28 -10.43
N ILE A 462 5.29 11.92 -11.68
CA ILE A 462 4.90 10.67 -12.33
C ILE A 462 6.19 9.90 -12.57
N VAL A 463 6.31 8.70 -12.02
CA VAL A 463 7.53 7.89 -12.13
C VAL A 463 7.20 6.52 -12.68
N TYR A 464 7.92 6.09 -13.70
CA TYR A 464 7.90 4.72 -14.24
C TYR A 464 9.13 3.96 -13.76
N TRP A 465 8.87 2.81 -13.17
CA TRP A 465 9.89 1.94 -12.61
C TRP A 465 9.99 0.66 -13.42
N GLN A 466 11.19 0.22 -13.73
CA GLN A 466 11.46 -1.15 -14.14
C GLN A 466 11.56 -2.00 -12.88
N ILE A 467 10.64 -2.95 -12.74
CA ILE A 467 10.66 -3.92 -11.64
C ILE A 467 11.63 -5.04 -12.00
N PRO A 468 12.51 -5.46 -11.07
CA PRO A 468 13.48 -6.52 -11.33
C PRO A 468 12.79 -7.88 -11.50
N ASP A 469 13.37 -8.75 -12.34
CA ASP A 469 12.88 -10.12 -12.52
C ASP A 469 13.03 -10.96 -11.23
N ASN A 470 14.08 -10.69 -10.48
CA ASN A 470 14.35 -11.31 -9.19
C ASN A 470 14.68 -10.23 -8.16
N TRP A 471 13.95 -10.20 -7.07
CA TRP A 471 14.20 -9.25 -5.98
C TRP A 471 15.52 -9.52 -5.26
N VAL A 472 15.87 -10.79 -5.05
CA VAL A 472 17.14 -11.18 -4.40
C VAL A 472 18.23 -11.33 -5.43
N LYS A 473 19.40 -10.75 -5.19
CA LYS A 473 20.55 -10.86 -6.07
C LYS A 473 21.01 -12.31 -6.21
N ASP A 474 21.38 -12.71 -7.42
CA ASP A 474 21.79 -14.09 -7.73
C ASP A 474 23.01 -14.54 -6.92
N SER A 475 23.91 -13.63 -6.56
CA SER A 475 25.06 -13.91 -5.68
C SER A 475 24.64 -14.40 -4.31
N ILE A 476 23.59 -13.80 -3.74
CA ILE A 476 23.02 -14.18 -2.44
C ILE A 476 22.30 -15.50 -2.54
N LYS A 477 21.54 -15.70 -3.60
CA LYS A 477 20.84 -16.96 -3.84
C LYS A 477 21.79 -18.13 -3.96
N LYS A 478 22.88 -17.96 -4.71
CA LYS A 478 23.94 -18.98 -4.81
C LYS A 478 24.59 -19.28 -3.45
N PHE A 479 24.93 -18.25 -2.69
CA PHE A 479 25.48 -18.42 -1.34
C PHE A 479 24.51 -19.16 -0.40
N GLN A 480 23.23 -18.83 -0.45
CA GLN A 480 22.22 -19.53 0.32
C GLN A 480 22.07 -21.00 -0.10
N ASP A 481 22.08 -21.28 -1.40
CA ASP A 481 21.99 -22.64 -1.94
C ASP A 481 23.24 -23.49 -1.58
N GLU A 482 24.42 -22.87 -1.60
CA GLU A 482 25.67 -23.52 -1.19
C GLU A 482 25.68 -23.85 0.32
N ASN A 483 25.23 -22.92 1.16
CA ASN A 483 25.08 -23.15 2.59
C ASN A 483 24.08 -24.27 2.90
N ILE A 484 22.93 -24.30 2.19
CA ILE A 484 21.94 -25.37 2.34
C ILE A 484 22.54 -26.72 1.96
N ARG A 485 23.33 -26.78 0.89
CA ARG A 485 24.03 -28.01 0.49
C ARG A 485 25.01 -28.48 1.55
N GLN A 486 25.86 -27.57 2.05
CA GLN A 486 26.83 -27.90 3.10
C GLN A 486 26.19 -28.46 4.36
N ILE A 487 25.09 -27.85 4.82
CA ILE A 487 24.34 -28.31 5.99
C ILE A 487 23.70 -29.68 5.77
N ASN A 488 23.12 -29.90 4.60
CA ASN A 488 22.56 -31.20 4.27
C ASN A 488 23.64 -32.30 4.22
N ASP A 489 24.84 -31.96 3.72
CA ASP A 489 25.97 -32.86 3.70
C ASP A 489 26.52 -33.15 5.12
N GLU A 490 26.57 -32.15 6.00
CA GLU A 490 26.94 -32.35 7.41
C GLU A 490 25.90 -33.23 8.14
N ARG A 491 24.62 -32.96 7.98
CA ARG A 491 23.55 -33.80 8.53
C ARG A 491 23.58 -35.22 8.02
N ALA A 492 23.90 -35.43 6.74
CA ALA A 492 24.09 -36.76 6.17
C ALA A 492 25.25 -37.50 6.82
N LYS A 493 26.39 -36.79 7.02
CA LYS A 493 27.55 -37.33 7.72
C LYS A 493 27.24 -37.70 9.17
N GLU A 494 26.55 -36.84 9.91
CA GLU A 494 26.13 -37.12 11.28
C GLU A 494 25.18 -38.33 11.39
N ARG A 495 24.22 -38.46 10.46
CA ARG A 495 23.32 -39.62 10.39
C ARG A 495 24.09 -40.90 10.15
N LEU A 496 25.06 -40.88 9.25
CA LEU A 496 25.91 -42.02 8.94
C LEU A 496 26.77 -42.41 10.14
N GLN A 497 27.30 -41.43 10.89
CA GLN A 497 28.09 -41.66 12.08
C GLN A 497 27.25 -42.26 13.22
N LYS A 498 26.02 -41.76 13.43
CA LYS A 498 25.09 -42.34 14.40
C LYS A 498 24.68 -43.78 14.01
N GLN A 499 24.46 -44.08 12.74
CA GLN A 499 24.19 -45.44 12.28
C GLN A 499 25.40 -46.37 12.52
N LYS A 500 26.62 -45.92 12.28
CA LYS A 500 27.83 -46.70 12.59
C LYS A 500 27.97 -47.01 14.07
N VAL A 501 27.66 -46.05 14.92
CA VAL A 501 27.68 -46.23 16.40
C VAL A 501 26.60 -47.24 16.83
N ILE A 502 25.42 -47.17 16.28
CA ILE A 502 24.32 -48.11 16.58
C ILE A 502 24.70 -49.52 16.12
N ILE A 503 25.24 -49.68 14.93
CA ILE A 503 25.72 -50.97 14.39
C ILE A 503 26.83 -51.52 15.29
N TYR A 504 27.80 -50.70 15.71
CA TYR A 504 28.89 -51.10 16.60
C TYR A 504 28.37 -51.59 17.95
N LEU A 505 27.37 -50.89 18.54
CA LEU A 505 26.73 -51.27 19.79
C LEU A 505 25.91 -52.56 19.70
N ILE A 506 25.31 -52.84 18.53
CA ILE A 506 24.62 -54.09 18.26
C ILE A 506 25.61 -55.26 18.16
N PHE A 507 26.77 -55.05 17.48
CA PHE A 507 27.82 -56.08 17.37
C PHE A 507 28.56 -56.38 18.71
N GLN A 508 28.54 -55.46 19.69
CA GLN A 508 29.06 -55.72 21.03
C GLN A 508 28.11 -56.50 21.95
N LYS A 509 26.81 -56.60 21.55
CA LYS A 509 25.80 -57.32 22.31
C LYS A 509 25.47 -58.70 21.80
N ILE A 510 26.07 -59.09 20.68
CA ILE A 510 26.09 -60.44 20.11
C ILE A 510 27.45 -61.11 20.47
#